data_15a74dd176eb427206b3457df7fb3bac
#
_entry.id   15a74dd176eb427206b3457df7fb3bac
#
_cell.length_a   1.000
_cell.length_b   1.000
_cell.length_c   1.000
_cell.angle_alpha   90.00
_cell.angle_beta   90.00
_cell.angle_gamma   90.00
#
_symmetry.space_group_name_H-M   'P 1'
#
loop_
_entity.id
_entity.type
_entity.pdbx_description
1 polymer ?
#
loop_
_entity_poly.entity_id
_entity_poly.type
_entity_poly.pdbx_seq_one_letter_code
_entity_poly.pdbx_strand_id
1 'polypeptide(L)'
;MAFNFWQSHPLGGSRDKVTWGMVGNSHDASMACFVGDKPVWACMAKDFDVANMKDSHPDFHWTMIQVALQSYGQPDKIVWYENPFLKTTRQWWAGQGWLSKENNIRDYLSQWDINVPIEYAWHHHAHASYGYYTSGFKDATILCMDSIGEWESLTIWSGKGDKLKKVYSQKYPHSVGLFYSAMTQRCGLEPNKEEYAIVNLAKGAKGAYVRALEKTLVNEELDGSMPGVHFNINLHRGGKHILPELDDNIEMAFATQAVYEKILKSNSDWCKKKLPSKNLIITGGCALNQKANKVIEKDWKKMLSLIHI
;
A
#
# COMPACT_ATOMS: atom_id res chain seq x y z
N MET A 1 -25.56 -7.05 31.88
CA MET A 1 -24.96 -8.26 32.49
C MET A 1 -23.50 -8.29 32.05
N ALA A 2 -22.58 -8.01 32.97
CA ALA A 2 -21.15 -8.05 32.70
C ALA A 2 -20.71 -9.52 32.76
N PHE A 3 -20.29 -10.07 31.65
CA PHE A 3 -19.65 -11.40 31.63
C PHE A 3 -18.18 -11.22 31.93
N ASN A 4 -17.79 -11.46 33.19
CA ASN A 4 -16.40 -11.65 33.60
C ASN A 4 -15.93 -13.04 33.14
N PHE A 5 -15.28 -13.11 31.99
CA PHE A 5 -14.50 -14.29 31.58
C PHE A 5 -13.01 -14.03 31.86
N TRP A 6 -12.62 -14.02 33.11
CA TRP A 6 -11.23 -14.24 33.52
C TRP A 6 -11.04 -15.75 33.72
N GLN A 7 -10.73 -16.47 32.64
CA GLN A 7 -10.12 -17.81 32.82
C GLN A 7 -8.66 -17.59 33.17
N SER A 8 -8.36 -17.81 34.45
CA SER A 8 -7.02 -18.01 34.96
C SER A 8 -6.37 -19.17 34.22
N HIS A 9 -5.30 -18.91 33.45
CA HIS A 9 -4.44 -19.99 32.95
C HIS A 9 -3.75 -20.69 34.10
N PRO A 10 -3.61 -22.04 34.04
CA PRO A 10 -2.94 -22.79 35.08
C PRO A 10 -1.46 -22.42 35.10
N LEU A 11 -1.06 -22.01 36.28
CA LEU A 11 0.27 -22.00 36.90
C LEU A 11 1.51 -22.18 35.99
N GLY A 12 2.32 -21.12 35.85
CA GLY A 12 3.78 -21.25 35.93
C GLY A 12 4.54 -21.24 34.61
N GLY A 13 3.95 -21.10 33.43
CA GLY A 13 4.66 -20.85 32.19
C GLY A 13 4.59 -19.33 31.82
N SER A 14 5.68 -18.75 31.34
CA SER A 14 5.62 -17.40 30.74
C SER A 14 4.60 -17.44 29.61
N ARG A 15 3.53 -16.66 29.76
CA ARG A 15 2.52 -16.48 28.69
C ARG A 15 3.23 -16.02 27.41
N ASP A 16 2.96 -16.69 26.29
CA ASP A 16 3.42 -16.21 24.99
C ASP A 16 2.95 -14.77 24.79
N LYS A 17 3.87 -13.90 24.35
CA LYS A 17 3.58 -12.49 24.13
C LYS A 17 2.53 -12.30 23.03
N VAL A 18 1.56 -11.47 23.29
CA VAL A 18 0.54 -11.05 22.30
C VAL A 18 1.01 -9.76 21.63
N THR A 19 1.13 -9.78 20.32
CA THR A 19 1.48 -8.61 19.51
C THR A 19 0.37 -8.32 18.52
N TRP A 20 -0.05 -7.05 18.44
CA TRP A 20 -0.98 -6.62 17.40
C TRP A 20 -0.25 -5.81 16.35
N GLY A 21 -0.40 -6.19 15.07
CA GLY A 21 -0.10 -5.34 13.93
C GLY A 21 -1.34 -4.53 13.56
N MET A 22 -1.22 -3.21 13.42
CA MET A 22 -2.37 -2.33 13.18
C MET A 22 -2.11 -1.36 12.04
N VAL A 23 -3.10 -1.24 11.15
CA VAL A 23 -3.28 -0.17 10.19
C VAL A 23 -4.50 0.61 10.61
N GLY A 24 -4.36 1.86 10.99
CA GLY A 24 -5.45 2.72 11.42
C GLY A 24 -5.22 4.17 11.02
N ASN A 25 -6.21 5.01 11.28
CA ASN A 25 -6.22 6.39 10.82
C ASN A 25 -5.97 6.49 9.29
N SER A 26 -6.56 5.55 8.55
CA SER A 26 -6.38 5.34 7.12
C SER A 26 -7.63 4.67 6.52
N HIS A 27 -7.78 4.74 5.20
CA HIS A 27 -8.94 4.23 4.47
C HIS A 27 -9.08 2.69 4.42
N ASP A 28 -8.05 1.93 4.80
CA ASP A 28 -8.08 0.46 4.82
C ASP A 28 -7.66 -0.09 6.20
N ALA A 29 -8.38 0.36 7.23
CA ALA A 29 -8.12 -0.07 8.59
C ALA A 29 -8.12 -1.60 8.70
N SER A 30 -7.06 -2.14 9.29
CA SER A 30 -6.87 -3.59 9.43
C SER A 30 -6.05 -3.93 10.66
N MET A 31 -6.17 -5.18 11.11
CA MET A 31 -5.50 -5.67 12.30
C MET A 31 -5.07 -7.12 12.14
N ALA A 32 -3.93 -7.47 12.73
CA ALA A 32 -3.47 -8.85 12.85
C ALA A 32 -3.00 -9.11 14.29
N CYS A 33 -3.32 -10.29 14.82
CA CYS A 33 -2.89 -10.73 16.14
C CYS A 33 -1.86 -11.85 16.01
N PHE A 34 -0.80 -11.76 16.80
CA PHE A 34 0.23 -12.77 16.94
C PHE A 34 0.31 -13.23 18.40
N VAL A 35 0.46 -14.53 18.60
CA VAL A 35 0.77 -15.13 19.88
C VAL A 35 2.15 -15.78 19.75
N GLY A 36 3.16 -15.24 20.43
CA GLY A 36 4.55 -15.53 20.10
C GLY A 36 4.85 -15.10 18.66
N ASP A 37 5.40 -16.03 17.87
CA ASP A 37 5.74 -15.81 16.46
C ASP A 37 4.63 -16.27 15.48
N LYS A 38 3.47 -16.72 15.99
CA LYS A 38 2.40 -17.26 15.16
C LYS A 38 1.31 -16.24 14.92
N PRO A 39 0.97 -15.94 13.67
CA PRO A 39 -0.25 -15.21 13.36
C PRO A 39 -1.45 -16.09 13.69
N VAL A 40 -2.35 -15.60 14.56
CA VAL A 40 -3.52 -16.35 15.03
C VAL A 40 -4.82 -15.78 14.49
N TRP A 41 -4.82 -14.52 14.06
CA TRP A 41 -5.99 -13.87 13.52
C TRP A 41 -5.60 -12.61 12.73
N ALA A 42 -6.37 -12.31 11.68
CA ALA A 42 -6.27 -11.06 10.93
C ALA A 42 -7.64 -10.69 10.33
N CYS A 43 -7.90 -9.40 10.18
CA CYS A 43 -9.12 -8.88 9.58
C CYS A 43 -8.94 -7.47 9.03
N MET A 44 -9.89 -7.05 8.21
CA MET A 44 -10.06 -5.65 7.78
C MET A 44 -11.34 -5.08 8.38
N ALA A 45 -11.40 -3.77 8.58
CA ALA A 45 -12.59 -3.10 9.11
C ALA A 45 -13.84 -3.40 8.25
N LYS A 46 -13.68 -3.45 6.95
CA LYS A 46 -14.77 -3.78 6.00
C LYS A 46 -15.34 -5.20 6.13
N ASP A 47 -14.63 -6.13 6.78
CA ASP A 47 -15.11 -7.49 7.01
C ASP A 47 -16.20 -7.54 8.11
N PHE A 48 -16.32 -6.44 8.86
CA PHE A 48 -17.34 -6.25 9.90
C PHE A 48 -18.44 -5.33 9.40
N ASP A 49 -19.03 -5.65 8.25
CA ASP A 49 -20.12 -4.89 7.65
C ASP A 49 -21.33 -4.83 8.59
N VAL A 50 -21.43 -3.71 9.30
CA VAL A 50 -22.62 -3.42 10.11
C VAL A 50 -23.57 -2.70 9.17
N ALA A 51 -24.63 -3.37 8.80
CA ALA A 51 -25.66 -2.99 7.84
C ALA A 51 -26.33 -1.62 8.13
N ASN A 52 -25.64 -0.55 8.24
CA ASN A 52 -26.09 0.84 8.33
C ASN A 52 -24.94 1.86 8.48
N MET A 53 -23.68 1.42 8.44
CA MET A 53 -22.59 2.36 8.33
C MET A 53 -22.41 2.68 6.86
N LYS A 54 -22.89 3.84 6.45
CA LYS A 54 -22.53 4.42 5.16
C LYS A 54 -21.01 4.39 5.04
N ASP A 55 -20.53 3.71 4.03
CA ASP A 55 -19.18 3.72 3.51
C ASP A 55 -18.11 3.85 4.58
N SER A 56 -17.58 2.70 4.99
CA SER A 56 -16.26 2.56 5.59
C SER A 56 -15.89 3.79 6.45
N HIS A 57 -16.35 3.84 7.66
CA HIS A 57 -15.65 4.70 8.60
C HIS A 57 -14.20 4.19 8.57
N PRO A 58 -13.23 4.93 8.02
CA PRO A 58 -11.89 4.42 7.76
C PRO A 58 -11.20 3.90 9.03
N ASP A 59 -11.73 4.25 10.19
CA ASP A 59 -11.18 4.00 11.50
C ASP A 59 -11.99 3.04 12.37
N PHE A 60 -12.84 2.18 11.77
CA PHE A 60 -13.67 1.30 12.58
C PHE A 60 -12.87 0.14 13.16
N HIS A 61 -12.06 0.40 14.17
CA HIS A 61 -11.33 -0.60 14.92
C HIS A 61 -12.11 -1.21 16.10
N TRP A 62 -13.22 -0.61 16.51
CA TRP A 62 -13.92 -1.05 17.73
C TRP A 62 -14.24 -2.54 17.74
N THR A 63 -14.90 -3.04 16.69
CA THR A 63 -15.26 -4.46 16.60
C THR A 63 -14.02 -5.35 16.51
N MET A 64 -13.02 -4.96 15.73
CA MET A 64 -11.75 -5.70 15.61
C MET A 64 -11.05 -5.79 16.95
N ILE A 65 -10.94 -4.67 17.68
CA ILE A 65 -10.33 -4.61 19.01
C ILE A 65 -11.10 -5.50 19.99
N GLN A 66 -12.43 -5.44 20.00
CA GLN A 66 -13.24 -6.27 20.88
C GLN A 66 -13.06 -7.76 20.61
N VAL A 67 -13.05 -8.17 19.34
CA VAL A 67 -12.80 -9.58 18.96
C VAL A 67 -11.39 -10.00 19.39
N ALA A 68 -10.39 -9.17 19.17
CA ALA A 68 -9.02 -9.48 19.55
C ALA A 68 -8.85 -9.61 21.09
N LEU A 69 -9.44 -8.67 21.85
CA LEU A 69 -9.41 -8.68 23.32
C LEU A 69 -10.10 -9.92 23.88
N GLN A 70 -11.26 -10.28 23.36
CA GLN A 70 -12.04 -11.43 23.82
C GLN A 70 -11.36 -12.76 23.51
N SER A 71 -10.71 -12.86 22.34
CA SER A 71 -10.12 -14.12 21.85
C SER A 71 -8.68 -14.34 22.30
N TYR A 72 -7.90 -13.27 22.43
CA TYR A 72 -6.43 -13.34 22.64
C TYR A 72 -5.94 -12.49 23.82
N GLY A 73 -6.81 -11.68 24.42
CA GLY A 73 -6.48 -10.81 25.55
C GLY A 73 -5.77 -9.52 25.16
N GLN A 74 -5.34 -8.75 26.16
CA GLN A 74 -4.60 -7.50 25.98
C GLN A 74 -3.27 -7.77 25.24
N PRO A 75 -2.87 -6.92 24.28
CA PRO A 75 -1.57 -7.02 23.66
C PRO A 75 -0.46 -6.61 24.63
N ASP A 76 0.70 -7.20 24.49
CA ASP A 76 1.92 -6.75 25.17
C ASP A 76 2.61 -5.60 24.42
N LYS A 77 2.35 -5.49 23.10
CA LYS A 77 2.79 -4.39 22.25
C LYS A 77 1.96 -4.28 20.97
N ILE A 78 2.03 -3.09 20.35
CA ILE A 78 1.48 -2.83 19.03
C ILE A 78 2.61 -2.51 18.07
N VAL A 79 2.53 -3.05 16.85
CA VAL A 79 3.33 -2.64 15.69
C VAL A 79 2.42 -1.84 14.77
N TRP A 80 2.68 -0.54 14.67
CA TRP A 80 1.93 0.37 13.82
C TRP A 80 2.57 0.45 12.44
N TYR A 81 1.77 0.50 11.40
CA TYR A 81 2.18 0.31 9.99
C TYR A 81 3.02 1.43 9.38
N GLU A 82 3.13 2.60 10.02
CA GLU A 82 3.88 3.76 9.52
C GLU A 82 4.52 4.58 10.65
N ASN A 83 5.51 5.39 10.31
CA ASN A 83 6.11 6.32 11.26
C ASN A 83 5.37 7.67 11.25
N PRO A 84 4.63 8.05 12.32
CA PRO A 84 3.78 9.23 12.35
C PRO A 84 4.56 10.54 12.27
N PHE A 85 5.79 10.59 12.78
CA PHE A 85 6.65 11.77 12.68
C PHE A 85 7.08 12.01 11.23
N LEU A 86 7.54 10.99 10.53
CA LEU A 86 7.92 11.10 9.12
C LEU A 86 6.73 11.45 8.23
N LYS A 87 5.56 10.89 8.51
CA LYS A 87 4.31 11.27 7.84
C LYS A 87 4.01 12.76 8.04
N THR A 88 4.07 13.25 9.28
CA THR A 88 3.85 14.67 9.61
C THR A 88 4.83 15.59 8.88
N THR A 89 6.12 15.26 8.84
CA THR A 89 7.13 16.06 8.12
C THR A 89 6.86 16.13 6.61
N ARG A 90 6.45 15.02 6.01
CA ARG A 90 6.08 14.99 4.59
C ARG A 90 4.80 15.81 4.33
N GLN A 91 3.78 15.69 5.19
CA GLN A 91 2.53 16.45 5.07
C GLN A 91 2.80 17.96 5.16
N TRP A 92 3.62 18.37 6.09
CA TRP A 92 4.04 19.76 6.21
C TRP A 92 4.77 20.25 4.95
N TRP A 93 5.72 19.48 4.46
CA TRP A 93 6.45 19.80 3.22
C TRP A 93 5.53 19.87 2.00
N ALA A 94 4.51 19.03 1.94
CA ALA A 94 3.49 19.04 0.88
C ALA A 94 2.47 20.17 1.01
N GLY A 95 2.58 21.04 2.02
CA GLY A 95 1.68 22.18 2.25
C GLY A 95 0.36 21.82 2.93
N GLN A 96 0.26 20.62 3.53
CA GLN A 96 -0.94 20.15 4.24
C GLN A 96 -1.01 20.65 5.71
N GLY A 97 0.04 21.35 6.19
CA GLY A 97 0.17 21.79 7.59
C GLY A 97 0.90 20.80 8.48
N TRP A 98 1.09 21.18 9.76
CA TRP A 98 1.74 20.34 10.76
C TRP A 98 0.71 19.51 11.51
N LEU A 99 0.43 18.30 11.04
CA LEU A 99 -0.64 17.43 11.52
C LEU A 99 -0.17 16.44 12.60
N SER A 100 0.61 16.93 13.59
CA SER A 100 1.16 16.05 14.62
C SER A 100 0.12 15.51 15.60
N LYS A 101 -0.98 16.25 15.83
CA LYS A 101 -2.09 15.78 16.67
C LYS A 101 -2.88 14.70 15.98
N GLU A 102 -3.24 14.91 14.72
CA GLU A 102 -3.98 13.97 13.89
C GLU A 102 -3.20 12.67 13.64
N ASN A 103 -1.87 12.76 13.65
CA ASN A 103 -1.00 11.59 13.50
C ASN A 103 -0.54 11.00 14.84
N ASN A 104 -1.06 11.48 15.99
CA ASN A 104 -0.67 10.95 17.29
C ASN A 104 -1.33 9.61 17.59
N ILE A 105 -0.56 8.54 17.42
CA ILE A 105 -1.07 7.17 17.58
C ILE A 105 -1.41 6.86 19.03
N ARG A 106 -0.74 7.49 20.01
CA ARG A 106 -1.07 7.30 21.43
C ARG A 106 -2.46 7.85 21.73
N ASP A 107 -2.77 9.05 21.25
CA ASP A 107 -4.10 9.67 21.43
C ASP A 107 -5.17 8.86 20.68
N TYR A 108 -4.85 8.37 19.48
CA TYR A 108 -5.75 7.49 18.72
C TYR A 108 -6.09 6.19 19.48
N LEU A 109 -5.10 5.50 20.06
CA LEU A 109 -5.29 4.24 20.79
C LEU A 109 -5.93 4.44 22.17
N SER A 110 -5.76 5.61 22.79
CA SER A 110 -6.35 5.92 24.11
C SER A 110 -7.88 5.88 24.11
N GLN A 111 -8.52 6.06 22.95
CA GLN A 111 -9.98 5.94 22.78
C GLN A 111 -10.51 4.53 23.14
N TRP A 112 -9.66 3.54 23.16
CA TRP A 112 -9.99 2.14 23.47
C TRP A 112 -9.26 1.61 24.71
N ASP A 113 -8.78 2.50 25.58
CA ASP A 113 -8.00 2.14 26.79
C ASP A 113 -6.75 1.29 26.50
N ILE A 114 -6.19 1.42 25.31
CA ILE A 114 -4.99 0.68 24.91
C ILE A 114 -3.75 1.53 25.24
N ASN A 115 -3.03 1.09 26.28
CA ASN A 115 -1.83 1.79 26.76
C ASN A 115 -0.64 0.82 26.88
N VAL A 116 -0.18 0.33 25.71
CA VAL A 116 0.96 -0.59 25.62
C VAL A 116 2.07 0.03 24.78
N PRO A 117 3.31 -0.50 24.79
CA PRO A 117 4.38 -0.05 23.91
C PRO A 117 3.98 -0.09 22.45
N ILE A 118 4.35 0.94 21.68
CA ILE A 118 4.12 1.04 20.24
C ILE A 118 5.47 1.03 19.54
N GLU A 119 5.63 0.11 18.60
CA GLU A 119 6.71 0.09 17.62
C GLU A 119 6.17 0.60 16.28
N TYR A 120 6.95 1.39 15.57
CA TYR A 120 6.56 1.91 14.25
C TYR A 120 7.32 1.15 13.16
N ALA A 121 6.59 0.46 12.29
CA ALA A 121 7.14 -0.06 11.05
C ALA A 121 7.24 1.07 10.02
N TRP A 122 8.13 0.91 9.04
CA TRP A 122 8.10 1.77 7.85
C TRP A 122 7.04 1.24 6.90
N HIS A 123 6.22 2.11 6.33
CA HIS A 123 5.08 1.73 5.48
C HIS A 123 5.48 0.76 4.36
N HIS A 124 6.47 1.11 3.55
CA HIS A 124 6.93 0.23 2.48
C HIS A 124 7.64 -1.03 2.98
N HIS A 125 8.22 -1.00 4.18
CA HIS A 125 8.75 -2.20 4.82
C HIS A 125 7.61 -3.14 5.27
N ALA A 126 6.51 -2.59 5.78
CA ALA A 126 5.33 -3.36 6.13
C ALA A 126 4.74 -4.06 4.89
N HIS A 127 4.57 -3.35 3.78
CA HIS A 127 4.13 -3.93 2.51
C HIS A 127 5.07 -5.03 2.01
N ALA A 128 6.37 -4.79 2.00
CA ALA A 128 7.36 -5.75 1.52
C ALA A 128 7.42 -7.00 2.42
N SER A 129 7.34 -6.82 3.74
CA SER A 129 7.32 -7.90 4.73
C SER A 129 6.08 -8.77 4.58
N TYR A 130 4.91 -8.14 4.48
CA TYR A 130 3.67 -8.87 4.24
C TYR A 130 3.77 -9.71 2.97
N GLY A 131 4.13 -9.11 1.84
CA GLY A 131 4.24 -9.84 0.59
C GLY A 131 5.24 -10.99 0.65
N TYR A 132 6.42 -10.77 1.25
CA TYR A 132 7.49 -11.76 1.27
C TYR A 132 7.21 -12.91 2.24
N TYR A 133 6.92 -12.62 3.50
CA TYR A 133 6.80 -13.66 4.53
C TYR A 133 5.52 -14.49 4.43
N THR A 134 4.48 -13.97 3.75
CA THR A 134 3.26 -14.74 3.45
C THR A 134 3.31 -15.51 2.13
N SER A 135 4.28 -15.22 1.25
CA SER A 135 4.39 -15.81 -0.10
C SER A 135 4.77 -17.29 -0.14
N GLY A 136 5.43 -17.79 0.92
CA GLY A 136 6.06 -19.10 0.93
C GLY A 136 7.33 -19.21 0.04
N PHE A 137 7.82 -18.10 -0.55
CA PHE A 137 9.06 -18.12 -1.34
C PHE A 137 10.29 -18.11 -0.44
N LYS A 138 11.30 -18.92 -0.77
CA LYS A 138 12.62 -18.90 -0.09
C LYS A 138 13.49 -17.72 -0.53
N ASP A 139 13.26 -17.23 -1.73
CA ASP A 139 13.86 -16.02 -2.29
C ASP A 139 12.88 -15.32 -3.22
N ALA A 140 12.88 -14.00 -3.22
CA ALA A 140 12.07 -13.19 -4.12
C ALA A 140 12.66 -11.79 -4.31
N THR A 141 12.37 -11.20 -5.47
CA THR A 141 12.40 -9.75 -5.66
C THR A 141 11.03 -9.20 -5.25
N ILE A 142 11.00 -8.14 -4.46
CA ILE A 142 9.74 -7.49 -4.06
C ILE A 142 9.73 -6.08 -4.63
N LEU A 143 8.75 -5.79 -5.47
CA LEU A 143 8.46 -4.47 -6.01
C LEU A 143 7.24 -3.90 -5.27
N CYS A 144 7.49 -2.93 -4.40
CA CYS A 144 6.45 -2.24 -3.66
C CYS A 144 6.18 -0.88 -4.31
N MET A 145 4.97 -0.70 -4.83
CA MET A 145 4.53 0.55 -5.46
C MET A 145 3.24 1.02 -4.83
N ASP A 146 3.26 2.26 -4.34
CA ASP A 146 2.13 2.84 -3.64
C ASP A 146 1.96 4.32 -4.02
N SER A 147 0.92 4.95 -3.47
CA SER A 147 0.76 6.40 -3.60
C SER A 147 1.83 7.13 -2.81
N ILE A 148 1.81 7.01 -1.50
CA ILE A 148 2.83 7.57 -0.60
C ILE A 148 2.78 6.82 0.74
N GLY A 149 3.90 6.21 1.14
CA GLY A 149 4.13 5.77 2.52
C GLY A 149 5.20 6.65 3.14
N GLU A 150 4.93 7.34 4.22
CA GLU A 150 5.73 8.43 4.76
C GLU A 150 6.32 9.33 3.67
N TRP A 151 7.54 9.01 3.19
CA TRP A 151 8.21 9.67 2.08
C TRP A 151 8.40 8.78 0.85
N GLU A 152 8.30 7.46 1.00
CA GLU A 152 8.55 6.51 -0.08
C GLU A 152 7.29 6.32 -0.95
N SER A 153 7.48 6.17 -2.25
CA SER A 153 6.42 5.92 -3.24
C SER A 153 6.64 4.64 -4.04
N LEU A 154 7.92 4.22 -4.15
CA LEU A 154 8.32 2.96 -4.76
C LEU A 154 9.56 2.46 -4.04
N THR A 155 9.57 1.17 -3.68
CA THR A 155 10.76 0.51 -3.14
C THR A 155 10.95 -0.86 -3.77
N ILE A 156 12.22 -1.25 -3.90
CA ILE A 156 12.59 -2.57 -4.40
C ILE A 156 13.39 -3.27 -3.33
N TRP A 157 13.04 -4.53 -3.07
CA TRP A 157 13.67 -5.34 -2.03
C TRP A 157 14.13 -6.68 -2.58
N SER A 158 15.14 -7.23 -1.94
CA SER A 158 15.60 -8.60 -2.14
C SER A 158 15.33 -9.40 -0.86
N GLY A 159 14.47 -10.41 -0.95
CA GLY A 159 14.18 -11.36 0.10
C GLY A 159 14.99 -12.64 -0.08
N LYS A 160 15.61 -13.15 1.00
CA LYS A 160 16.32 -14.44 1.00
C LYS A 160 16.30 -15.04 2.39
N GLY A 161 15.66 -16.21 2.54
CA GLY A 161 15.43 -16.86 3.83
C GLY A 161 14.59 -15.98 4.75
N ASP A 162 15.11 -15.61 5.89
CA ASP A 162 14.51 -14.71 6.88
C ASP A 162 14.90 -13.23 6.70
N LYS A 163 15.69 -12.91 5.67
CA LYS A 163 16.25 -11.56 5.46
C LYS A 163 15.54 -10.84 4.33
N LEU A 164 15.16 -9.59 4.61
CA LEU A 164 14.60 -8.67 3.65
C LEU A 164 15.50 -7.42 3.56
N LYS A 165 16.08 -7.17 2.38
CA LYS A 165 17.00 -6.05 2.15
C LYS A 165 16.44 -5.08 1.13
N LYS A 166 16.29 -3.81 1.51
CA LYS A 166 15.93 -2.72 0.57
C LYS A 166 17.11 -2.44 -0.35
N VAL A 167 16.82 -2.44 -1.66
CA VAL A 167 17.81 -2.25 -2.74
C VAL A 167 17.66 -0.87 -3.37
N TYR A 168 16.41 -0.39 -3.47
CA TYR A 168 16.11 0.92 -4.07
C TYR A 168 14.94 1.58 -3.35
N SER A 169 14.92 2.89 -3.36
CA SER A 169 13.83 3.71 -2.81
C SER A 169 13.66 4.97 -3.64
N GLN A 170 12.45 5.16 -4.16
CA GLN A 170 11.99 6.41 -4.75
C GLN A 170 11.10 7.14 -3.76
N LYS A 171 11.22 8.47 -3.73
CA LYS A 171 10.51 9.32 -2.78
C LYS A 171 9.53 10.26 -3.47
N TYR A 172 8.56 10.72 -2.69
CA TYR A 172 7.71 11.85 -3.03
C TYR A 172 8.55 13.05 -3.55
N PRO A 173 8.12 13.80 -4.59
CA PRO A 173 6.78 13.78 -5.19
C PRO A 173 6.58 12.77 -6.33
N HIS A 174 7.60 12.02 -6.71
CA HIS A 174 7.52 11.08 -7.83
C HIS A 174 6.82 9.80 -7.38
N SER A 175 5.60 9.57 -7.84
CA SER A 175 4.77 8.44 -7.41
C SER A 175 3.89 7.91 -8.53
N VAL A 176 3.98 6.62 -8.77
CA VAL A 176 3.14 5.91 -9.74
C VAL A 176 1.68 5.87 -9.28
N GLY A 177 1.45 5.73 -7.97
CA GLY A 177 0.10 5.76 -7.41
C GLY A 177 -0.54 7.13 -7.56
N LEU A 178 0.20 8.22 -7.24
CA LEU A 178 -0.28 9.58 -7.47
C LEU A 178 -0.52 9.87 -8.95
N PHE A 179 0.32 9.32 -9.86
CA PHE A 179 0.07 9.42 -11.29
C PHE A 179 -1.29 8.82 -11.64
N TYR A 180 -1.55 7.60 -11.18
CA TYR A 180 -2.80 6.92 -11.52
C TYR A 180 -4.02 7.64 -10.94
N SER A 181 -3.97 8.09 -9.68
CA SER A 181 -5.05 8.87 -9.04
C SER A 181 -5.27 10.24 -9.71
N ALA A 182 -4.19 10.96 -10.06
CA ALA A 182 -4.32 12.22 -10.80
C ALA A 182 -4.98 12.04 -12.17
N MET A 183 -4.62 10.95 -12.87
CA MET A 183 -5.21 10.64 -14.17
C MET A 183 -6.64 10.10 -14.05
N THR A 184 -6.99 9.43 -12.95
CA THR A 184 -8.38 9.08 -12.61
C THR A 184 -9.23 10.36 -12.55
N GLN A 185 -8.75 11.37 -11.82
CA GLN A 185 -9.39 12.68 -11.77
C GLN A 185 -9.45 13.35 -13.16
N ARG A 186 -8.40 13.24 -13.97
CA ARG A 186 -8.34 13.79 -15.33
C ARG A 186 -9.41 13.19 -16.25
N CYS A 187 -9.73 11.92 -16.06
CA CYS A 187 -10.78 11.22 -16.80
C CYS A 187 -12.20 11.48 -16.27
N GLY A 188 -12.37 12.39 -15.29
CA GLY A 188 -13.67 12.73 -14.71
C GLY A 188 -14.17 11.77 -13.64
N LEU A 189 -13.33 10.88 -13.15
CA LEU A 189 -13.61 9.90 -12.09
C LEU A 189 -13.12 10.43 -10.72
N GLU A 190 -13.60 9.81 -9.64
CA GLU A 190 -13.21 10.18 -8.26
C GLU A 190 -11.89 9.52 -7.86
N PRO A 191 -10.80 10.30 -7.63
CA PRO A 191 -9.51 9.75 -7.21
C PRO A 191 -9.61 9.10 -5.84
N ASN A 192 -8.81 8.06 -5.60
CA ASN A 192 -8.78 7.17 -4.42
C ASN A 192 -10.05 6.30 -4.21
N LYS A 193 -10.96 6.29 -5.20
CA LYS A 193 -12.17 5.44 -5.16
C LYS A 193 -12.43 4.72 -6.46
N GLU A 194 -12.20 5.37 -7.61
CA GLU A 194 -12.62 4.86 -8.93
C GLU A 194 -11.44 4.53 -9.86
N GLU A 195 -10.23 4.33 -9.34
CA GLU A 195 -9.06 3.92 -10.13
C GLU A 195 -9.32 2.65 -10.96
N TYR A 196 -10.09 1.72 -10.40
CA TYR A 196 -10.48 0.48 -11.09
C TYR A 196 -11.31 0.72 -12.36
N ALA A 197 -12.01 1.85 -12.44
CA ALA A 197 -12.87 2.18 -13.58
C ALA A 197 -12.06 2.60 -14.82
N ILE A 198 -10.82 3.08 -14.66
CA ILE A 198 -9.93 3.46 -15.77
C ILE A 198 -9.80 2.35 -16.81
N VAL A 199 -9.57 1.11 -16.36
CA VAL A 199 -9.41 -0.05 -17.26
C VAL A 199 -10.67 -0.30 -18.09
N ASN A 200 -11.85 -0.09 -17.50
CA ASN A 200 -13.11 -0.26 -18.19
C ASN A 200 -13.42 0.92 -19.13
N LEU A 201 -13.14 2.14 -18.69
CA LEU A 201 -13.30 3.36 -19.49
C LEU A 201 -12.43 3.33 -20.76
N ALA A 202 -11.25 2.76 -20.69
CA ALA A 202 -10.31 2.63 -21.81
C ALA A 202 -10.76 1.69 -22.95
N LYS A 203 -11.91 1.02 -22.80
CA LYS A 203 -12.39 0.07 -23.84
C LYS A 203 -12.79 0.80 -25.11
N GLY A 204 -12.25 0.34 -26.24
CA GLY A 204 -12.52 0.91 -27.56
C GLY A 204 -11.57 2.03 -27.99
N ALA A 205 -10.67 2.49 -27.11
CA ALA A 205 -9.64 3.45 -27.46
C ALA A 205 -8.63 2.90 -28.48
N LYS A 206 -8.01 3.80 -29.24
CA LYS A 206 -6.99 3.49 -30.25
C LYS A 206 -5.57 3.85 -29.80
N GLY A 207 -5.44 4.51 -28.64
CA GLY A 207 -4.16 4.89 -28.05
C GLY A 207 -3.60 6.21 -28.60
N ALA A 208 -4.44 7.07 -29.12
CA ALA A 208 -4.03 8.34 -29.72
C ALA A 208 -3.24 9.24 -28.76
N TYR A 209 -3.56 9.20 -27.45
CA TYR A 209 -2.97 10.11 -26.45
C TYR A 209 -1.75 9.57 -25.71
N VAL A 210 -1.38 8.29 -25.91
CA VAL A 210 -0.29 7.64 -25.15
C VAL A 210 1.02 8.41 -25.24
N ARG A 211 1.44 8.76 -26.48
CA ARG A 211 2.73 9.47 -26.69
C ARG A 211 2.72 10.88 -26.10
N ALA A 212 1.58 11.58 -26.22
CA ALA A 212 1.43 12.93 -25.66
C ALA A 212 1.52 12.90 -24.14
N LEU A 213 0.81 11.97 -23.48
CA LEU A 213 0.80 11.83 -22.04
C LEU A 213 2.19 11.42 -21.50
N GLU A 214 2.81 10.42 -22.12
CA GLU A 214 4.16 9.97 -21.72
C GLU A 214 5.18 11.11 -21.83
N LYS A 215 5.24 11.80 -22.96
CA LYS A 215 6.16 12.93 -23.18
C LYS A 215 5.92 14.11 -22.23
N THR A 216 4.66 14.36 -21.86
CA THR A 216 4.31 15.45 -20.95
C THR A 216 4.68 15.14 -19.52
N LEU A 217 4.45 13.91 -19.07
CA LEU A 217 4.56 13.57 -17.66
C LEU A 217 5.85 12.87 -17.28
N VAL A 218 6.43 12.03 -18.13
CA VAL A 218 7.60 11.21 -17.81
C VAL A 218 8.87 11.91 -18.28
N ASN A 219 9.88 11.97 -17.41
CA ASN A 219 11.13 12.72 -17.65
C ASN A 219 12.27 11.85 -18.20
N GLU A 220 12.06 10.53 -18.30
CA GLU A 220 13.10 9.57 -18.75
C GLU A 220 12.54 8.51 -19.69
N GLU A 221 13.44 7.76 -20.32
CA GLU A 221 13.06 6.57 -21.09
C GLU A 221 12.71 5.41 -20.16
N LEU A 222 11.57 4.77 -20.42
CA LEU A 222 11.08 3.63 -19.67
C LEU A 222 11.58 2.30 -20.29
N ASP A 223 12.91 2.11 -20.29
CA ASP A 223 13.61 0.99 -20.95
C ASP A 223 14.19 -0.06 -19.97
N GLY A 224 13.98 0.13 -18.68
CA GLY A 224 14.53 -0.71 -17.61
C GLY A 224 16.03 -0.52 -17.37
N SER A 225 16.60 0.60 -17.78
CA SER A 225 17.97 0.99 -17.45
C SER A 225 18.10 1.52 -16.03
N MET A 226 17.07 2.26 -15.57
CA MET A 226 16.97 2.84 -14.23
C MET A 226 15.71 2.36 -13.52
N PRO A 227 15.74 2.23 -12.18
CA PRO A 227 14.56 1.92 -11.39
C PRO A 227 13.77 3.18 -11.04
N GLY A 228 12.48 3.04 -10.84
CA GLY A 228 11.59 4.14 -10.51
C GLY A 228 11.03 4.84 -11.74
N VAL A 229 10.51 6.03 -11.54
CA VAL A 229 10.03 6.95 -12.58
C VAL A 229 10.02 8.38 -12.04
N HIS A 230 10.51 9.35 -12.81
CA HIS A 230 10.44 10.76 -12.45
C HIS A 230 9.38 11.47 -13.30
N PHE A 231 8.52 12.20 -12.63
CA PHE A 231 7.47 12.97 -13.28
C PHE A 231 7.86 14.45 -13.37
N ASN A 232 7.53 15.09 -14.49
CA ASN A 232 7.81 16.51 -14.74
C ASN A 232 7.01 17.45 -13.82
N ILE A 233 5.93 16.98 -13.21
CA ILE A 233 5.03 17.77 -12.37
C ILE A 233 4.71 17.04 -11.06
N ASN A 234 4.27 17.79 -10.06
CA ASN A 234 3.79 17.20 -8.81
C ASN A 234 2.32 16.75 -8.95
N LEU A 235 2.13 15.47 -9.17
CA LEU A 235 0.83 14.83 -9.41
C LEU A 235 -0.08 14.75 -8.15
N HIS A 236 0.47 15.03 -6.97
CA HIS A 236 -0.33 15.18 -5.74
C HIS A 236 -1.30 16.37 -5.79
N ARG A 237 -1.06 17.32 -6.70
CA ARG A 237 -1.95 18.46 -6.94
C ARG A 237 -3.16 18.14 -7.83
N GLY A 238 -3.30 16.88 -8.23
CA GLY A 238 -4.36 16.39 -9.12
C GLY A 238 -4.03 16.52 -10.59
N GLY A 239 -4.93 16.01 -11.45
CA GLY A 239 -4.71 15.84 -12.88
C GLY A 239 -5.53 16.72 -13.82
N LYS A 240 -6.49 17.51 -13.32
CA LYS A 240 -7.45 18.26 -14.17
C LYS A 240 -6.80 19.18 -15.22
N HIS A 241 -5.61 19.69 -14.94
CA HIS A 241 -4.86 20.60 -15.81
C HIS A 241 -3.93 19.89 -16.81
N ILE A 242 -3.89 18.55 -16.79
CA ILE A 242 -2.98 17.77 -17.64
C ILE A 242 -3.60 17.63 -19.04
N LEU A 243 -2.94 18.19 -20.07
CA LEU A 243 -3.36 18.13 -21.47
C LEU A 243 -4.86 18.48 -21.64
N PRO A 244 -5.30 19.66 -21.21
CA PRO A 244 -6.71 20.03 -21.18
C PRO A 244 -7.33 20.09 -22.60
N GLU A 245 -6.50 20.25 -23.62
CA GLU A 245 -6.90 20.26 -25.04
C GLU A 245 -7.25 18.86 -25.59
N LEU A 246 -6.88 17.78 -24.88
CA LEU A 246 -7.18 16.41 -25.26
C LEU A 246 -8.42 15.93 -24.47
N ASP A 247 -9.60 16.17 -24.98
CA ASP A 247 -10.90 16.07 -24.29
C ASP A 247 -11.58 14.69 -24.32
N ASP A 248 -11.01 13.71 -25.08
CA ASP A 248 -11.52 12.34 -25.11
C ASP A 248 -11.06 11.53 -23.87
N ASN A 249 -11.95 11.35 -22.91
CA ASN A 249 -11.67 10.60 -21.69
C ASN A 249 -11.40 9.10 -21.93
N ILE A 250 -11.92 8.52 -23.01
CA ILE A 250 -11.67 7.10 -23.35
C ILE A 250 -10.21 6.93 -23.79
N GLU A 251 -9.74 7.81 -24.68
CA GLU A 251 -8.34 7.85 -25.11
C GLU A 251 -7.40 8.21 -23.95
N MET A 252 -7.80 9.12 -23.07
CA MET A 252 -7.01 9.49 -21.90
C MET A 252 -6.90 8.35 -20.88
N ALA A 253 -7.98 7.62 -20.62
CA ALA A 253 -7.96 6.43 -19.75
C ALA A 253 -7.06 5.33 -20.33
N PHE A 254 -7.10 5.11 -21.65
CA PHE A 254 -6.20 4.17 -22.31
C PHE A 254 -4.74 4.62 -22.19
N ALA A 255 -4.46 5.89 -22.43
CA ALA A 255 -3.11 6.44 -22.30
C ALA A 255 -2.58 6.30 -20.88
N THR A 256 -3.41 6.55 -19.87
CA THR A 256 -3.09 6.36 -18.45
C THR A 256 -2.66 4.92 -18.19
N GLN A 257 -3.47 3.96 -18.59
CA GLN A 257 -3.18 2.54 -18.39
C GLN A 257 -1.92 2.12 -19.14
N ALA A 258 -1.74 2.55 -20.38
CA ALA A 258 -0.58 2.21 -21.20
C ALA A 258 0.73 2.77 -20.63
N VAL A 259 0.73 4.01 -20.15
CA VAL A 259 1.91 4.61 -19.49
C VAL A 259 2.22 3.90 -18.18
N TYR A 260 1.20 3.57 -17.38
CA TYR A 260 1.37 2.78 -16.16
C TYR A 260 1.99 1.41 -16.46
N GLU A 261 1.50 0.69 -17.47
CA GLU A 261 2.05 -0.62 -17.89
C GLU A 261 3.51 -0.53 -18.32
N LYS A 262 3.90 0.55 -19.02
CA LYS A 262 5.30 0.82 -19.37
C LYS A 262 6.18 1.06 -18.14
N ILE A 263 5.70 1.85 -17.18
CA ILE A 263 6.42 2.11 -15.92
C ILE A 263 6.62 0.81 -15.15
N LEU A 264 5.58 0.00 -15.00
CA LEU A 264 5.65 -1.30 -14.33
C LEU A 264 6.64 -2.23 -15.05
N LYS A 265 6.57 -2.31 -16.38
CA LYS A 265 7.45 -3.15 -17.20
C LYS A 265 8.91 -2.71 -17.06
N SER A 266 9.20 -1.41 -17.14
CA SER A 266 10.54 -0.85 -16.96
C SER A 266 11.15 -1.23 -15.61
N ASN A 267 10.39 -1.06 -14.53
CA ASN A 267 10.82 -1.43 -13.18
C ASN A 267 11.03 -2.95 -13.04
N SER A 268 10.13 -3.75 -13.60
CA SER A 268 10.26 -5.21 -13.63
C SER A 268 11.51 -5.67 -14.39
N ASP A 269 11.81 -5.06 -15.52
CA ASP A 269 12.99 -5.37 -16.34
C ASP A 269 14.29 -5.02 -15.61
N TRP A 270 14.32 -3.85 -14.94
CA TRP A 270 15.45 -3.49 -14.09
C TRP A 270 15.66 -4.51 -12.97
N CYS A 271 14.58 -4.90 -12.27
CA CYS A 271 14.64 -5.91 -11.23
C CYS A 271 15.22 -7.22 -11.75
N LYS A 272 14.74 -7.69 -12.90
CA LYS A 272 15.19 -8.93 -13.54
C LYS A 272 16.67 -8.90 -13.94
N LYS A 273 17.17 -7.74 -14.37
CA LYS A 273 18.59 -7.55 -14.75
C LYS A 273 19.52 -7.47 -13.54
N LYS A 274 19.04 -6.90 -12.41
CA LYS A 274 19.89 -6.52 -11.27
C LYS A 274 19.78 -7.42 -10.06
N LEU A 275 18.69 -8.18 -9.93
CA LEU A 275 18.42 -9.02 -8.76
C LEU A 275 18.42 -10.51 -9.12
N PRO A 276 18.92 -11.37 -8.21
CA PRO A 276 19.17 -12.78 -8.53
C PRO A 276 17.94 -13.66 -8.57
N SER A 277 16.85 -13.27 -7.87
CA SER A 277 15.65 -14.11 -7.78
C SER A 277 14.88 -14.12 -9.09
N LYS A 278 14.33 -15.29 -9.40
CA LYS A 278 13.40 -15.49 -10.54
C LYS A 278 11.93 -15.38 -10.11
N ASN A 279 11.68 -15.11 -8.83
CA ASN A 279 10.34 -14.89 -8.28
C ASN A 279 10.12 -13.40 -8.03
N LEU A 280 8.95 -12.89 -8.42
CA LEU A 280 8.54 -11.52 -8.19
C LEU A 280 7.35 -11.47 -7.25
N ILE A 281 7.36 -10.52 -6.35
CA ILE A 281 6.21 -10.13 -5.52
C ILE A 281 5.93 -8.67 -5.78
N ILE A 282 4.68 -8.32 -6.08
CA ILE A 282 4.23 -6.93 -6.23
C ILE A 282 3.31 -6.59 -5.06
N THR A 283 3.63 -5.51 -4.34
CA THR A 283 2.88 -5.04 -3.17
C THR A 283 2.63 -3.53 -3.25
N GLY A 284 1.85 -2.99 -2.29
CA GLY A 284 1.36 -1.61 -2.32
C GLY A 284 0.08 -1.48 -3.14
N GLY A 285 -0.62 -0.36 -3.03
CA GLY A 285 -1.92 -0.13 -3.69
C GLY A 285 -1.89 -0.32 -5.21
N CYS A 286 -0.77 -0.01 -5.85
CA CYS A 286 -0.58 -0.20 -7.29
C CYS A 286 -0.62 -1.67 -7.75
N ALA A 287 -0.35 -2.62 -6.86
CA ALA A 287 -0.42 -4.06 -7.15
C ALA A 287 -1.84 -4.56 -7.47
N LEU A 288 -2.88 -3.78 -7.18
CA LEU A 288 -4.26 -4.11 -7.50
C LEU A 288 -4.59 -4.02 -9.01
N ASN A 289 -3.74 -3.40 -9.83
CA ASN A 289 -3.95 -3.31 -11.26
C ASN A 289 -3.62 -4.64 -11.97
N GLN A 290 -4.60 -5.55 -11.99
CA GLN A 290 -4.45 -6.89 -12.58
C GLN A 290 -4.09 -6.86 -14.07
N LYS A 291 -4.62 -5.89 -14.83
CA LYS A 291 -4.32 -5.76 -16.26
C LYS A 291 -2.84 -5.49 -16.48
N ALA A 292 -2.27 -4.58 -15.71
CA ALA A 292 -0.84 -4.28 -15.79
C ALA A 292 0.03 -5.45 -15.30
N ASN A 293 -0.38 -6.13 -14.21
CA ASN A 293 0.36 -7.27 -13.68
C ASN A 293 0.54 -8.38 -14.73
N LYS A 294 -0.49 -8.65 -15.54
CA LYS A 294 -0.42 -9.64 -16.65
C LYS A 294 0.63 -9.31 -17.71
N VAL A 295 1.00 -8.05 -17.88
CA VAL A 295 2.01 -7.63 -18.87
C VAL A 295 3.38 -8.22 -18.52
N ILE A 296 3.70 -8.34 -17.24
CA ILE A 296 5.02 -8.78 -16.76
C ILE A 296 5.03 -10.20 -16.20
N GLU A 297 3.87 -10.81 -15.97
CA GLU A 297 3.74 -12.14 -15.33
C GLU A 297 4.59 -13.21 -16.02
N LYS A 298 4.55 -13.27 -17.35
CA LYS A 298 5.30 -14.25 -18.15
C LYS A 298 6.82 -14.09 -18.09
N ASP A 299 7.30 -12.96 -17.61
CA ASP A 299 8.74 -12.66 -17.53
C ASP A 299 9.40 -13.28 -16.30
N TRP A 300 8.61 -13.78 -15.35
CA TRP A 300 9.05 -14.34 -14.08
C TRP A 300 8.67 -15.81 -13.94
N LYS A 301 9.49 -16.58 -13.21
CA LYS A 301 9.19 -17.99 -12.94
C LYS A 301 7.93 -18.16 -12.12
N LYS A 302 7.77 -17.31 -11.11
CA LYS A 302 6.56 -17.18 -10.30
C LYS A 302 6.35 -15.69 -9.97
N MET A 303 5.12 -15.25 -10.02
CA MET A 303 4.73 -13.92 -9.62
C MET A 303 3.55 -13.98 -8.66
N LEU A 304 3.61 -13.17 -7.61
CA LEU A 304 2.51 -12.92 -6.69
C LEU A 304 2.23 -11.42 -6.64
N SER A 305 0.97 -11.05 -6.53
CA SER A 305 0.54 -9.69 -6.25
C SER A 305 -0.40 -9.69 -5.05
N LEU A 306 -0.71 -8.52 -4.48
CA LEU A 306 -1.66 -8.40 -3.35
C LEU A 306 -2.99 -9.12 -3.59
N ILE A 307 -3.39 -9.29 -4.84
CA ILE A 307 -4.62 -10.00 -5.21
C ILE A 307 -4.51 -11.50 -4.97
N HIS A 308 -3.31 -12.04 -5.02
CA HIS A 308 -3.04 -13.46 -4.82
C HIS A 308 -2.69 -13.80 -3.36
N ILE A 309 -2.41 -12.79 -2.57
CA ILE A 309 -2.03 -12.91 -1.17
C ILE A 309 -3.23 -12.63 -0.28
#